data_e244ccf5f02af103cf94eeefec333ed7
#
_entry.id   e244ccf5f02af103cf94eeefec333ed7
#
_cell.length_a   1.000
_cell.length_b   1.000
_cell.length_c   1.000
_cell.angle_alpha   90.00
_cell.angle_beta   90.00
_cell.angle_gamma   90.00
#
_symmetry.space_group_name_H-M   'P 1'
#
loop_
_entity.id
_entity.type
_entity.pdbx_description
1 polymer ?
#
loop_
_entity_poly.entity_id
_entity_poly.type
_entity_poly.pdbx_seq_one_letter_code
_entity_poly.pdbx_strand_id
1 'polypeptide(L)'
;MTTRQRLTLPAATMLPPEALALLATGHDQLMIPAGESIIREGEPGDAMFVLLEGELAITVQGKQIDHLLPGMILGEMAMVDDRPRSATATAVGQVAVVRIDRARFLRLIHETPEFAIHVMNIMSARTRRLMEEEVERQRMEEELAIGRRIQLSLLPRGCPQVAGYEFAAGYRAARQVGGDLYDFTVQPDDHSRVHIVIADVTGKGVPAALYMAVSRTLLHNYALDGLGPGEALRRLNEFIRSDEASPLFLSAFYTILDADTGCLIYANAGHNPPLWLHTATGEIEPLRARGLLLGAFDGALVEEHTCFLAPGDYVVFFTDGIT
;
A
#
# COMPACT_ATOMS: atom_id res chain seq x y z
N MET A 1 14.20 -10.84 -13.14
CA MET A 1 14.00 -10.34 -14.53
C MET A 1 12.52 -10.09 -14.71
N THR A 2 12.06 -8.87 -14.50
CA THR A 2 10.65 -8.49 -14.56
C THR A 2 10.31 -8.20 -16.02
N THR A 3 9.51 -9.07 -16.62
CA THR A 3 8.98 -8.91 -17.98
C THR A 3 8.10 -7.66 -17.98
N ARG A 4 8.63 -6.54 -18.54
CA ARG A 4 7.82 -5.34 -18.82
C ARG A 4 6.73 -5.74 -19.81
N GLN A 5 5.49 -5.87 -19.36
CA GLN A 5 4.33 -5.84 -20.23
C GLN A 5 4.39 -4.52 -21.02
N ARG A 6 4.74 -4.61 -22.31
CA ARG A 6 4.51 -3.51 -23.25
C ARG A 6 3.00 -3.32 -23.33
N LEU A 7 2.51 -2.28 -22.68
CA LEU A 7 1.16 -1.78 -22.93
C LEU A 7 1.09 -1.42 -24.40
N THR A 8 0.41 -2.25 -25.17
CA THR A 8 0.04 -1.94 -26.57
C THR A 8 -0.97 -0.81 -26.50
N LEU A 9 -0.51 0.44 -26.67
CA LEU A 9 -1.37 1.59 -26.80
C LEU A 9 -2.31 1.37 -28.02
N PRO A 10 -3.61 1.67 -27.89
CA PRO A 10 -4.55 1.53 -29.03
C PRO A 10 -4.08 2.41 -30.19
N ALA A 11 -4.18 1.92 -31.41
CA ALA A 11 -3.86 2.66 -32.64
C ALA A 11 -4.58 4.03 -32.73
N ALA A 12 -5.65 4.22 -31.99
CA ALA A 12 -6.40 5.48 -31.87
C ALA A 12 -5.63 6.64 -31.18
N THR A 13 -4.45 6.38 -30.61
CA THR A 13 -3.61 7.40 -29.94
C THR A 13 -2.49 7.94 -30.83
N MET A 14 -2.39 7.47 -32.07
CA MET A 14 -1.34 7.83 -33.03
C MET A 14 -1.95 8.54 -34.23
N LEU A 15 -1.20 9.49 -34.79
CA LEU A 15 -1.54 10.05 -36.09
C LEU A 15 -1.34 9.00 -37.20
N PRO A 16 -2.20 8.96 -38.24
CA PRO A 16 -2.00 8.02 -39.32
C PRO A 16 -0.74 8.36 -40.14
N PRO A 17 -0.12 7.37 -40.80
CA PRO A 17 1.13 7.56 -41.55
C PRO A 17 1.07 8.71 -42.55
N GLU A 18 -0.08 8.94 -43.19
CA GLU A 18 -0.31 10.01 -44.16
C GLU A 18 -0.19 11.40 -43.53
N ALA A 19 -0.79 11.59 -42.36
CA ALA A 19 -0.68 12.81 -41.56
C ALA A 19 0.75 13.05 -41.04
N LEU A 20 1.44 11.99 -40.64
CA LEU A 20 2.86 12.05 -40.24
C LEU A 20 3.75 12.44 -41.43
N ALA A 21 3.54 11.85 -42.60
CA ALA A 21 4.29 12.20 -43.84
C ALA A 21 4.10 13.66 -44.23
N LEU A 22 2.89 14.18 -44.12
CA LEU A 22 2.59 15.60 -44.38
C LEU A 22 3.33 16.53 -43.42
N LEU A 23 3.40 16.17 -42.14
CA LEU A 23 4.08 16.95 -41.13
C LEU A 23 5.62 16.83 -41.19
N ALA A 24 6.13 15.69 -41.65
CA ALA A 24 7.56 15.43 -41.78
C ALA A 24 8.24 16.16 -42.95
N THR A 25 7.50 16.62 -43.93
CA THR A 25 8.05 17.30 -45.12
C THR A 25 8.44 18.79 -44.90
N GLY A 26 8.25 19.33 -43.69
CA GLY A 26 8.51 20.75 -43.38
C GLY A 26 9.83 20.97 -42.63
N HIS A 27 10.29 22.24 -42.60
CA HIS A 27 11.54 22.68 -41.98
C HIS A 27 11.49 22.78 -40.44
N ASP A 28 10.42 22.35 -39.80
CA ASP A 28 10.17 22.51 -38.34
C ASP A 28 10.48 21.23 -37.52
N GLN A 29 11.33 20.37 -38.06
CA GLN A 29 11.84 19.22 -37.29
C GLN A 29 12.90 19.68 -36.31
N LEU A 30 12.74 19.28 -35.05
CA LEU A 30 13.67 19.52 -33.97
C LEU A 30 14.27 18.19 -33.53
N MET A 31 15.61 18.18 -33.46
CA MET A 31 16.36 17.05 -32.87
C MET A 31 16.64 17.38 -31.42
N ILE A 32 16.17 16.53 -30.52
CA ILE A 32 16.32 16.69 -29.09
C ILE A 32 17.29 15.64 -28.55
N PRO A 33 18.38 16.03 -27.90
CA PRO A 33 19.31 15.12 -27.30
C PRO A 33 18.72 14.32 -26.14
N ALA A 34 19.30 13.17 -25.83
CA ALA A 34 18.95 12.36 -24.68
C ALA A 34 19.03 13.18 -23.38
N GLY A 35 18.02 13.07 -22.53
CA GLY A 35 17.93 13.76 -21.25
C GLY A 35 17.39 15.19 -21.31
N GLU A 36 17.21 15.79 -22.49
CA GLU A 36 16.59 17.10 -22.62
C GLU A 36 15.05 17.02 -22.57
N SER A 37 14.43 18.03 -21.91
CA SER A 37 12.99 18.14 -21.81
C SER A 37 12.45 19.06 -22.90
N ILE A 38 11.47 18.57 -23.66
CA ILE A 38 10.79 19.33 -24.72
C ILE A 38 9.74 20.27 -24.13
N ILE A 39 9.04 19.81 -23.10
CA ILE A 39 8.09 20.59 -22.31
C ILE A 39 8.34 20.31 -20.82
N ARG A 40 8.06 21.32 -19.98
CA ARG A 40 8.16 21.19 -18.52
C ARG A 40 6.85 21.53 -17.85
N GLU A 41 6.47 20.71 -16.88
CA GLU A 41 5.30 20.92 -16.05
C GLU A 41 5.27 22.34 -15.46
N GLY A 42 4.13 23.02 -15.52
CA GLY A 42 3.95 24.37 -15.00
C GLY A 42 4.40 25.51 -15.93
N GLU A 43 5.16 25.23 -17.00
CA GLU A 43 5.54 26.26 -17.96
C GLU A 43 4.39 26.64 -18.89
N PRO A 44 4.34 27.88 -19.43
CA PRO A 44 3.39 28.25 -20.47
C PRO A 44 3.56 27.38 -21.72
N GLY A 45 2.45 27.04 -22.37
CA GLY A 45 2.47 26.27 -23.61
C GLY A 45 2.13 27.12 -24.84
N ASP A 46 3.02 27.16 -25.84
CA ASP A 46 2.84 27.89 -27.10
C ASP A 46 2.78 27.02 -28.34
N ALA A 47 3.07 25.71 -28.19
CA ALA A 47 3.11 24.75 -29.27
C ALA A 47 2.72 23.35 -28.80
N MET A 48 2.24 22.53 -29.74
CA MET A 48 2.21 21.07 -29.60
C MET A 48 3.34 20.44 -30.40
N PHE A 49 3.61 19.18 -30.12
CA PHE A 49 4.67 18.43 -30.78
C PHE A 49 4.15 17.08 -31.27
N VAL A 50 4.67 16.64 -32.40
CA VAL A 50 4.45 15.31 -32.93
C VAL A 50 5.77 14.55 -32.90
N LEU A 51 5.78 13.40 -32.25
CA LEU A 51 6.95 12.55 -32.17
C LEU A 51 7.12 11.77 -33.48
N LEU A 52 8.26 11.97 -34.19
CA LEU A 52 8.61 11.26 -35.42
C LEU A 52 9.46 10.05 -35.14
N GLU A 53 10.51 10.22 -34.30
CA GLU A 53 11.49 9.18 -33.99
C GLU A 53 11.91 9.25 -32.51
N GLY A 54 12.28 8.11 -31.95
CA GLY A 54 12.75 7.99 -30.55
C GLY A 54 11.62 7.74 -29.56
N GLU A 55 11.86 8.07 -28.30
CA GLU A 55 10.94 7.83 -27.18
C GLU A 55 11.01 8.99 -26.18
N LEU A 56 9.86 9.42 -25.67
CA LEU A 56 9.75 10.43 -24.63
C LEU A 56 9.15 9.83 -23.36
N ALA A 57 9.80 10.09 -22.22
CA ALA A 57 9.27 9.77 -20.91
C ALA A 57 8.40 10.95 -20.42
N ILE A 58 7.19 10.67 -19.97
CA ILE A 58 6.26 11.66 -19.42
C ILE A 58 6.28 11.55 -17.90
N THR A 59 6.54 12.68 -17.23
CA THR A 59 6.54 12.76 -15.76
C THR A 59 5.59 13.86 -15.28
N VAL A 60 4.94 13.59 -14.13
CA VAL A 60 4.13 14.56 -13.39
C VAL A 60 4.62 14.54 -11.94
N GLN A 61 4.93 15.69 -11.38
CA GLN A 61 5.51 15.85 -10.04
C GLN A 61 6.72 14.92 -9.81
N GLY A 62 7.57 14.77 -10.83
CA GLY A 62 8.76 13.92 -10.80
C GLY A 62 8.51 12.42 -10.90
N LYS A 63 7.25 11.96 -10.95
CA LYS A 63 6.88 10.57 -11.12
C LYS A 63 6.58 10.26 -12.58
N GLN A 64 7.26 9.26 -13.14
CA GLN A 64 6.99 8.81 -14.50
C GLN A 64 5.62 8.12 -14.59
N ILE A 65 4.79 8.62 -15.51
CA ILE A 65 3.41 8.15 -15.71
C ILE A 65 3.18 7.46 -17.05
N ASP A 66 3.93 7.85 -18.10
CA ASP A 66 3.73 7.30 -19.45
C ASP A 66 5.01 7.41 -20.30
N HIS A 67 4.99 6.78 -21.48
CA HIS A 67 5.96 6.91 -22.55
C HIS A 67 5.24 7.27 -23.86
N LEU A 68 5.83 8.16 -24.64
CA LEU A 68 5.34 8.46 -25.99
C LEU A 68 6.25 7.81 -27.03
N LEU A 69 5.60 7.26 -28.05
CA LEU A 69 6.21 6.57 -29.18
C LEU A 69 5.99 7.36 -30.47
N PRO A 70 6.73 7.08 -31.54
CA PRO A 70 6.55 7.72 -32.85
C PRO A 70 5.10 7.68 -33.34
N GLY A 71 4.64 8.80 -33.87
CA GLY A 71 3.25 9.00 -34.28
C GLY A 71 2.35 9.61 -33.20
N MET A 72 2.81 9.69 -31.97
CA MET A 72 2.03 10.30 -30.88
C MET A 72 2.24 11.81 -30.81
N ILE A 73 1.23 12.51 -30.25
CA ILE A 73 1.24 13.96 -30.03
C ILE A 73 1.39 14.27 -28.55
N LEU A 74 1.98 15.45 -28.26
CA LEU A 74 2.10 16.00 -26.91
C LEU A 74 1.93 17.51 -26.90
N GLY A 75 1.42 18.03 -25.79
CA GLY A 75 1.22 19.48 -25.60
C GLY A 75 0.05 20.05 -26.39
N GLU A 76 -0.83 19.20 -26.92
CA GLU A 76 -2.01 19.57 -27.69
C GLU A 76 -3.01 20.42 -26.89
N MET A 77 -3.04 20.27 -25.57
CA MET A 77 -3.92 21.05 -24.71
C MET A 77 -3.65 22.54 -24.81
N ALA A 78 -2.38 22.95 -24.97
CA ALA A 78 -2.01 24.34 -25.16
C ALA A 78 -2.53 24.96 -26.49
N MET A 79 -3.03 24.14 -27.41
CA MET A 79 -3.68 24.63 -28.63
C MET A 79 -5.15 25.03 -28.40
N VAL A 80 -5.75 24.51 -27.31
CA VAL A 80 -7.17 24.67 -26.99
C VAL A 80 -7.37 25.62 -25.80
N ASP A 81 -6.52 25.55 -24.77
CA ASP A 81 -6.60 26.41 -23.59
C ASP A 81 -5.25 27.08 -23.28
N ASP A 82 -5.26 28.09 -22.44
CA ASP A 82 -4.07 28.84 -22.04
C ASP A 82 -3.51 28.38 -20.68
N ARG A 83 -3.80 27.13 -20.29
CA ARG A 83 -3.31 26.55 -19.04
C ARG A 83 -1.84 26.17 -19.14
N PRO A 84 -1.09 26.20 -18.03
CA PRO A 84 0.27 25.69 -17.98
C PRO A 84 0.36 24.20 -18.37
N ARG A 85 1.55 23.78 -18.79
CA ARG A 85 1.85 22.37 -19.12
C ARG A 85 1.52 21.46 -17.96
N SER A 86 0.76 20.41 -18.22
CA SER A 86 0.31 19.42 -17.21
C SER A 86 1.35 18.36 -16.89
N ALA A 87 2.45 18.26 -17.67
CA ALA A 87 3.48 17.25 -17.50
C ALA A 87 4.81 17.74 -18.08
N THR A 88 5.90 17.07 -17.68
CA THR A 88 7.22 17.19 -18.30
C THR A 88 7.43 16.03 -19.27
N ALA A 89 7.93 16.31 -20.49
CA ALA A 89 8.32 15.31 -21.47
C ALA A 89 9.81 15.38 -21.73
N THR A 90 10.54 14.30 -21.42
CA THR A 90 12.00 14.21 -21.52
C THR A 90 12.41 13.12 -22.51
N ALA A 91 13.38 13.41 -23.35
CA ALA A 91 13.92 12.49 -24.34
C ALA A 91 14.70 11.33 -23.66
N VAL A 92 14.29 10.08 -23.90
CA VAL A 92 14.98 8.88 -23.37
C VAL A 92 16.29 8.63 -24.15
N GLY A 93 16.27 8.88 -25.45
CA GLY A 93 17.40 8.84 -26.35
C GLY A 93 17.38 10.06 -27.27
N GLN A 94 18.05 10.01 -28.42
CA GLN A 94 17.87 11.04 -29.44
C GLN A 94 16.45 10.96 -30.00
N VAL A 95 15.79 12.09 -30.09
CA VAL A 95 14.37 12.20 -30.46
C VAL A 95 14.21 13.21 -31.59
N ALA A 96 13.39 12.88 -32.60
CA ALA A 96 12.97 13.80 -33.65
C ALA A 96 11.48 14.17 -33.43
N VAL A 97 11.18 15.46 -33.36
CA VAL A 97 9.82 15.97 -33.23
C VAL A 97 9.51 17.06 -34.24
N VAL A 98 8.23 17.22 -34.60
CA VAL A 98 7.73 18.38 -35.33
C VAL A 98 7.06 19.32 -34.33
N ARG A 99 7.49 20.58 -34.30
CA ARG A 99 6.85 21.64 -33.53
C ARG A 99 5.72 22.26 -34.33
N ILE A 100 4.55 22.37 -33.73
CA ILE A 100 3.34 22.96 -34.33
C ILE A 100 2.87 24.06 -33.37
N ASP A 101 3.13 25.33 -33.75
CA ASP A 101 2.58 26.48 -33.02
C ASP A 101 1.09 26.69 -33.31
N ARG A 102 0.45 27.58 -32.56
CA ARG A 102 -1.00 27.82 -32.68
C ARG A 102 -1.40 28.30 -34.08
N ALA A 103 -0.56 29.11 -34.73
CA ALA A 103 -0.86 29.60 -36.08
C ALA A 103 -0.82 28.48 -37.11
N ARG A 104 0.18 27.61 -37.04
CA ARG A 104 0.29 26.40 -37.88
C ARG A 104 -0.83 25.40 -37.58
N PHE A 105 -1.17 25.19 -36.32
CA PHE A 105 -2.28 24.33 -35.92
C PHE A 105 -3.61 24.78 -36.57
N LEU A 106 -3.92 26.07 -36.50
CA LEU A 106 -5.13 26.62 -37.12
C LEU A 106 -5.13 26.50 -38.65
N ARG A 107 -3.98 26.71 -39.33
CA ARG A 107 -3.84 26.47 -40.75
C ARG A 107 -4.08 25.00 -41.10
N LEU A 108 -3.47 24.06 -40.36
CA LEU A 108 -3.67 22.63 -40.58
C LEU A 108 -5.11 22.21 -40.43
N ILE A 109 -5.85 22.75 -39.48
CA ILE A 109 -7.29 22.50 -39.31
C ILE A 109 -8.09 23.03 -40.51
N HIS A 110 -7.70 24.17 -41.03
CA HIS A 110 -8.41 24.78 -42.16
C HIS A 110 -8.11 24.07 -43.50
N GLU A 111 -6.85 23.71 -43.72
CA GLU A 111 -6.40 23.09 -44.97
C GLU A 111 -6.66 21.57 -45.01
N THR A 112 -6.63 20.93 -43.86
CA THR A 112 -6.81 19.49 -43.71
C THR A 112 -7.71 19.19 -42.50
N PRO A 113 -9.05 19.31 -42.65
CA PRO A 113 -10.00 19.10 -41.55
C PRO A 113 -9.86 17.73 -40.87
N GLU A 114 -9.40 16.71 -41.61
CA GLU A 114 -9.12 15.38 -41.09
C GLU A 114 -8.08 15.41 -39.96
N PHE A 115 -7.12 16.34 -40.00
CA PHE A 115 -6.14 16.53 -38.92
C PHE A 115 -6.83 16.90 -37.60
N ALA A 116 -7.80 17.80 -37.64
CA ALA A 116 -8.59 18.15 -36.47
C ALA A 116 -9.34 16.95 -35.89
N ILE A 117 -9.94 16.13 -36.78
CA ILE A 117 -10.64 14.90 -36.37
C ILE A 117 -9.68 13.93 -35.72
N HIS A 118 -8.46 13.77 -36.22
CA HIS A 118 -7.46 12.90 -35.62
C HIS A 118 -7.03 13.40 -34.22
N VAL A 119 -6.75 14.68 -34.07
CA VAL A 119 -6.43 15.28 -32.76
C VAL A 119 -7.57 15.07 -31.76
N MET A 120 -8.84 15.34 -32.19
CA MET A 120 -10.01 15.11 -31.33
C MET A 120 -10.18 13.63 -30.96
N ASN A 121 -9.92 12.71 -31.88
CA ASN A 121 -9.96 11.26 -31.58
C ASN A 121 -8.92 10.86 -30.56
N ILE A 122 -7.69 11.37 -30.67
CA ILE A 122 -6.61 11.13 -29.70
C ILE A 122 -7.00 11.67 -28.33
N MET A 123 -7.49 12.91 -28.26
CA MET A 123 -7.95 13.52 -26.99
C MET A 123 -9.12 12.73 -26.38
N SER A 124 -10.09 12.33 -27.20
CA SER A 124 -11.24 11.53 -26.77
C SER A 124 -10.82 10.16 -26.26
N ALA A 125 -9.86 9.48 -26.91
CA ALA A 125 -9.31 8.20 -26.47
C ALA A 125 -8.58 8.33 -25.13
N ARG A 126 -7.76 9.39 -24.97
CA ARG A 126 -7.07 9.68 -23.69
C ARG A 126 -8.07 9.95 -22.55
N THR A 127 -9.10 10.76 -22.83
CA THR A 127 -10.13 11.07 -21.82
C THR A 127 -10.88 9.81 -21.40
N ARG A 128 -11.27 8.94 -22.34
CA ARG A 128 -11.92 7.66 -22.02
C ARG A 128 -11.03 6.77 -21.16
N ARG A 129 -9.75 6.64 -21.52
CA ARG A 129 -8.78 5.85 -20.73
C ARG A 129 -8.67 6.38 -19.29
N LEU A 130 -8.55 7.69 -19.12
CA LEU A 130 -8.49 8.30 -17.79
C LEU A 130 -9.77 8.05 -16.99
N MET A 131 -10.95 8.10 -17.64
CA MET A 131 -12.22 7.76 -16.99
C MET A 131 -12.29 6.28 -16.57
N GLU A 132 -11.83 5.37 -17.43
CA GLU A 132 -11.81 3.93 -17.15
C GLU A 132 -10.85 3.62 -15.99
N GLU A 133 -9.64 4.21 -15.98
CA GLU A 133 -8.65 4.08 -14.91
C GLU A 133 -9.20 4.64 -13.58
N GLU A 134 -9.92 5.76 -13.61
CA GLU A 134 -10.53 6.37 -12.42
C GLU A 134 -11.67 5.52 -11.87
N VAL A 135 -12.54 4.97 -12.72
CA VAL A 135 -13.62 4.06 -12.31
C VAL A 135 -13.04 2.79 -11.65
N GLU A 136 -12.00 2.21 -12.26
CA GLU A 136 -11.36 1.01 -11.71
C GLU A 136 -10.66 1.31 -10.36
N ARG A 137 -10.01 2.48 -10.24
CA ARG A 137 -9.41 2.93 -8.99
C ARG A 137 -10.46 3.08 -7.89
N GLN A 138 -11.60 3.72 -8.19
CA GLN A 138 -12.70 3.90 -7.24
C GLN A 138 -13.28 2.55 -6.80
N ARG A 139 -13.48 1.64 -7.74
CA ARG A 139 -13.95 0.28 -7.43
C ARG A 139 -12.99 -0.46 -6.49
N MET A 140 -11.69 -0.39 -6.78
CA MET A 140 -10.68 -1.03 -5.92
C MET A 140 -10.64 -0.41 -4.52
N GLU A 141 -10.82 0.92 -4.40
CA GLU A 141 -10.92 1.61 -3.12
C GLU A 141 -12.16 1.18 -2.32
N GLU A 142 -13.31 0.99 -2.99
CA GLU A 142 -14.53 0.48 -2.37
C GLU A 142 -14.37 -0.96 -1.88
N GLU A 143 -13.78 -1.84 -2.67
CA GLU A 143 -13.50 -3.24 -2.28
C GLU A 143 -12.56 -3.29 -1.06
N LEU A 144 -11.51 -2.47 -1.03
CA LEU A 144 -10.61 -2.37 0.12
C LEU A 144 -11.32 -1.79 1.37
N ALA A 145 -12.24 -0.84 1.20
CA ALA A 145 -13.03 -0.30 2.30
C ALA A 145 -13.98 -1.36 2.91
N ILE A 146 -14.52 -2.26 2.09
CA ILE A 146 -15.28 -3.43 2.56
C ILE A 146 -14.35 -4.37 3.33
N GLY A 147 -13.18 -4.70 2.78
CA GLY A 147 -12.16 -5.52 3.44
C GLY A 147 -11.78 -4.98 4.81
N ARG A 148 -11.57 -3.66 4.91
CA ARG A 148 -11.32 -2.97 6.19
C ARG A 148 -12.43 -3.17 7.21
N ARG A 149 -13.69 -3.03 6.79
CA ARG A 149 -14.83 -3.23 7.70
C ARG A 149 -14.90 -4.66 8.23
N ILE A 150 -14.64 -5.64 7.37
CA ILE A 150 -14.57 -7.05 7.77
C ILE A 150 -13.42 -7.24 8.77
N GLN A 151 -12.24 -6.74 8.48
CA GLN A 151 -11.06 -6.84 9.35
C GLN A 151 -11.32 -6.23 10.74
N LEU A 152 -11.88 -5.00 10.78
CA LEU A 152 -12.21 -4.35 12.04
C LEU A 152 -13.31 -5.10 12.83
N SER A 153 -14.19 -5.83 12.16
CA SER A 153 -15.21 -6.66 12.83
C SER A 153 -14.64 -7.91 13.49
N LEU A 154 -13.44 -8.32 13.10
CA LEU A 154 -12.72 -9.42 13.75
C LEU A 154 -12.04 -8.98 15.05
N LEU A 155 -11.67 -7.71 15.18
CA LEU A 155 -11.08 -7.19 16.42
C LEU A 155 -12.15 -7.09 17.52
N PRO A 156 -11.75 -7.13 18.81
CA PRO A 156 -12.67 -6.99 19.92
C PRO A 156 -13.50 -5.70 19.83
N ARG A 157 -14.82 -5.81 20.01
CA ARG A 157 -15.74 -4.64 20.00
C ARG A 157 -15.64 -3.79 21.25
N GLY A 158 -14.99 -4.28 22.28
CA GLY A 158 -14.80 -3.60 23.55
C GLY A 158 -13.79 -4.37 24.42
N CYS A 159 -13.37 -3.73 25.49
CA CYS A 159 -12.49 -4.35 26.44
C CYS A 159 -13.28 -5.20 27.46
N PRO A 160 -12.67 -6.28 27.99
CA PRO A 160 -13.30 -7.12 29.00
C PRO A 160 -13.57 -6.33 30.30
N GLN A 161 -14.63 -6.72 31.01
CA GLN A 161 -14.96 -6.18 32.33
C GLN A 161 -14.49 -7.20 33.37
N VAL A 162 -13.41 -6.89 34.09
CA VAL A 162 -12.82 -7.77 35.10
C VAL A 162 -12.62 -6.96 36.37
N ALA A 163 -13.08 -7.49 37.49
CA ALA A 163 -12.99 -6.79 38.77
C ALA A 163 -11.54 -6.48 39.14
N GLY A 164 -11.25 -5.25 39.53
CA GLY A 164 -9.90 -4.82 39.88
C GLY A 164 -8.99 -4.42 38.71
N TYR A 165 -9.45 -4.57 37.46
CA TYR A 165 -8.65 -4.25 36.27
C TYR A 165 -9.42 -3.37 35.30
N GLU A 166 -8.70 -2.46 34.69
CA GLU A 166 -9.19 -1.60 33.61
C GLU A 166 -8.40 -1.87 32.31
N PHE A 167 -9.10 -2.04 31.20
CA PHE A 167 -8.51 -2.32 29.92
C PHE A 167 -8.88 -1.23 28.92
N ALA A 168 -7.91 -0.83 28.12
CA ALA A 168 -8.12 0.08 26.99
C ALA A 168 -7.39 -0.44 25.76
N ALA A 169 -7.96 -0.26 24.58
CA ALA A 169 -7.33 -0.64 23.33
C ALA A 169 -7.62 0.39 22.24
N GLY A 170 -6.65 0.58 21.34
CA GLY A 170 -6.77 1.44 20.17
C GLY A 170 -6.14 0.77 18.97
N TYR A 171 -6.77 0.90 17.79
CA TYR A 171 -6.27 0.36 16.54
C TYR A 171 -6.37 1.39 15.42
N ARG A 172 -5.25 1.60 14.74
CA ARG A 172 -5.19 2.48 13.58
C ARG A 172 -4.28 1.88 12.51
N ALA A 173 -4.87 1.33 11.46
CA ALA A 173 -4.10 0.83 10.33
C ALA A 173 -3.38 1.97 9.59
N ALA A 174 -2.14 1.76 9.18
CA ALA A 174 -1.35 2.71 8.38
C ALA A 174 -1.89 2.85 6.94
N ARG A 175 -2.57 1.82 6.43
CA ARG A 175 -3.26 1.80 5.13
C ARG A 175 -4.75 1.47 5.33
N GLN A 176 -5.45 1.16 4.25
CA GLN A 176 -6.86 0.76 4.32
C GLN A 176 -7.05 -0.54 5.14
N VAL A 177 -6.10 -1.49 5.05
CA VAL A 177 -6.04 -2.72 5.85
C VAL A 177 -4.64 -2.89 6.44
N GLY A 178 -4.52 -3.54 7.61
CA GLY A 178 -3.29 -3.69 8.36
C GLY A 178 -2.93 -5.15 8.67
N GLY A 179 -1.67 -5.38 9.07
CA GLY A 179 -1.17 -6.66 9.57
C GLY A 179 -1.34 -6.84 11.08
N ASP A 180 -1.42 -5.74 11.81
CA ASP A 180 -1.53 -5.73 13.27
C ASP A 180 -2.84 -6.36 13.77
N LEU A 181 -2.76 -7.02 14.91
CA LEU A 181 -3.94 -7.53 15.63
C LEU A 181 -3.75 -7.38 17.14
N TYR A 182 -4.87 -7.29 17.81
CA TYR A 182 -4.96 -7.55 19.26
C TYR A 182 -6.24 -8.33 19.56
N ASP A 183 -6.23 -9.07 20.67
CA ASP A 183 -7.42 -9.77 21.14
C ASP A 183 -7.46 -9.82 22.66
N PHE A 184 -8.68 -9.88 23.19
CA PHE A 184 -9.00 -10.17 24.58
C PHE A 184 -9.98 -11.34 24.60
N THR A 185 -9.63 -12.40 25.34
CA THR A 185 -10.50 -13.53 25.53
C THR A 185 -10.61 -13.85 27.01
N VAL A 186 -11.80 -13.68 27.59
CA VAL A 186 -12.09 -14.16 28.96
C VAL A 186 -12.42 -15.63 28.86
N GLN A 187 -11.79 -16.45 29.69
CA GLN A 187 -12.00 -17.90 29.67
C GLN A 187 -13.42 -18.23 30.11
N PRO A 188 -14.18 -19.08 29.37
CA PRO A 188 -15.60 -19.34 29.66
C PRO A 188 -15.84 -19.93 31.06
N ASP A 189 -14.97 -20.83 31.48
CA ASP A 189 -15.08 -21.57 32.76
C ASP A 189 -14.35 -20.89 33.92
N ASP A 190 -13.58 -19.83 33.64
CA ASP A 190 -12.80 -19.10 34.63
C ASP A 190 -12.71 -17.61 34.28
N HIS A 191 -13.69 -16.84 34.70
CA HIS A 191 -13.80 -15.41 34.40
C HIS A 191 -12.69 -14.55 35.03
N SER A 192 -11.85 -15.10 35.90
CA SER A 192 -10.67 -14.42 36.41
C SER A 192 -9.51 -14.47 35.42
N ARG A 193 -9.53 -15.39 34.45
CA ARG A 193 -8.46 -15.52 33.43
C ARG A 193 -8.77 -14.76 32.17
N VAL A 194 -7.89 -13.84 31.84
CA VAL A 194 -7.97 -13.01 30.63
C VAL A 194 -6.75 -13.26 29.76
N HIS A 195 -6.99 -13.81 28.57
CA HIS A 195 -5.97 -13.95 27.54
C HIS A 195 -5.87 -12.64 26.77
N ILE A 196 -4.67 -12.12 26.62
CA ILE A 196 -4.37 -10.88 25.91
C ILE A 196 -3.32 -11.18 24.85
N VAL A 197 -3.59 -10.81 23.62
CA VAL A 197 -2.69 -11.02 22.48
C VAL A 197 -2.49 -9.70 21.76
N ILE A 198 -1.23 -9.45 21.38
CA ILE A 198 -0.87 -8.44 20.38
C ILE A 198 0.11 -9.08 19.40
N ALA A 199 -0.07 -8.80 18.12
CA ALA A 199 0.78 -9.36 17.10
C ALA A 199 0.82 -8.47 15.84
N ASP A 200 1.86 -8.65 15.03
CA ASP A 200 2.04 -7.96 13.77
C ASP A 200 2.55 -8.93 12.69
N VAL A 201 1.86 -8.94 11.55
CA VAL A 201 2.20 -9.72 10.37
C VAL A 201 3.14 -8.92 9.48
N THR A 202 4.27 -9.50 9.11
CA THR A 202 5.20 -8.87 8.16
C THR A 202 4.54 -8.60 6.82
N GLY A 203 4.91 -7.49 6.19
CA GLY A 203 4.33 -7.06 4.92
C GLY A 203 3.20 -6.05 5.10
N LYS A 204 2.49 -5.75 4.00
CA LYS A 204 1.45 -4.69 3.98
C LYS A 204 0.32 -5.06 3.03
N GLY A 205 -0.85 -4.50 3.29
CA GLY A 205 -2.02 -4.64 2.41
C GLY A 205 -2.78 -5.95 2.61
N VAL A 206 -3.46 -6.41 1.57
CA VAL A 206 -4.40 -7.53 1.63
C VAL A 206 -3.78 -8.85 2.12
N PRO A 207 -2.58 -9.27 1.68
CA PRO A 207 -1.98 -10.51 2.19
C PRO A 207 -1.76 -10.50 3.69
N ALA A 208 -1.19 -9.41 4.23
CA ALA A 208 -0.97 -9.28 5.68
C ALA A 208 -2.30 -9.25 6.45
N ALA A 209 -3.32 -8.58 5.91
CA ALA A 209 -4.65 -8.52 6.52
C ALA A 209 -5.36 -9.88 6.59
N LEU A 210 -5.20 -10.73 5.58
CA LEU A 210 -5.74 -12.09 5.59
C LEU A 210 -5.02 -12.98 6.60
N TYR A 211 -3.70 -12.88 6.67
CA TYR A 211 -2.88 -13.58 7.66
C TYR A 211 -3.22 -13.17 9.10
N MET A 212 -3.43 -11.88 9.31
CA MET A 212 -3.90 -11.33 10.58
C MET A 212 -5.22 -11.98 11.00
N ALA A 213 -6.20 -12.05 10.08
CA ALA A 213 -7.53 -12.61 10.36
C ALA A 213 -7.45 -14.10 10.76
N VAL A 214 -6.64 -14.89 10.06
CA VAL A 214 -6.43 -16.31 10.37
C VAL A 214 -5.70 -16.47 11.71
N SER A 215 -4.59 -15.74 11.92
CA SER A 215 -3.80 -15.81 13.14
C SER A 215 -4.61 -15.41 14.37
N ARG A 216 -5.38 -14.31 14.26
CA ARG A 216 -6.30 -13.87 15.32
C ARG A 216 -7.33 -14.95 15.65
N THR A 217 -7.94 -15.57 14.64
CA THR A 217 -8.97 -16.58 14.84
C THR A 217 -8.40 -17.82 15.55
N LEU A 218 -7.22 -18.27 15.16
CA LEU A 218 -6.55 -19.41 15.79
C LEU A 218 -6.17 -19.10 17.24
N LEU A 219 -5.53 -17.94 17.49
CA LEU A 219 -5.15 -17.54 18.86
C LEU A 219 -6.36 -17.38 19.78
N HIS A 220 -7.47 -16.84 19.25
CA HIS A 220 -8.74 -16.74 19.98
C HIS A 220 -9.28 -18.13 20.38
N ASN A 221 -9.30 -19.09 19.46
CA ASN A 221 -9.72 -20.45 19.76
C ASN A 221 -8.80 -21.15 20.76
N TYR A 222 -7.48 -20.98 20.62
CA TYR A 222 -6.52 -21.52 21.58
C TYR A 222 -6.71 -20.93 22.98
N ALA A 223 -7.10 -19.64 23.08
CA ALA A 223 -7.47 -19.03 24.35
C ALA A 223 -8.73 -19.67 24.95
N LEU A 224 -9.78 -19.91 24.14
CA LEU A 224 -11.00 -20.60 24.58
C LEU A 224 -10.73 -22.03 25.05
N ASP A 225 -9.78 -22.71 24.42
CA ASP A 225 -9.33 -24.08 24.80
C ASP A 225 -8.43 -24.05 26.06
N GLY A 226 -8.11 -22.87 26.59
CA GLY A 226 -7.29 -22.70 27.81
C GLY A 226 -5.82 -23.02 27.62
N LEU A 227 -5.28 -22.91 26.39
CA LEU A 227 -3.86 -23.14 26.14
C LEU A 227 -3.00 -22.05 26.80
N GLY A 228 -1.85 -22.47 27.34
CA GLY A 228 -0.82 -21.53 27.80
C GLY A 228 -0.21 -20.70 26.67
N PRO A 229 0.40 -19.54 26.98
CA PRO A 229 0.93 -18.62 25.98
C PRO A 229 1.95 -19.26 25.02
N GLY A 230 2.89 -20.00 25.55
CA GLY A 230 3.93 -20.66 24.75
C GLY A 230 3.39 -21.77 23.86
N GLU A 231 2.42 -22.57 24.37
CA GLU A 231 1.79 -23.62 23.58
C GLU A 231 0.94 -23.04 22.44
N ALA A 232 0.16 -21.99 22.71
CA ALA A 232 -0.63 -21.33 21.70
C ALA A 232 0.25 -20.77 20.57
N LEU A 233 1.37 -20.14 20.90
CA LEU A 233 2.30 -19.60 19.90
C LEU A 233 3.01 -20.73 19.13
N ARG A 234 3.37 -21.84 19.77
CA ARG A 234 3.95 -23.01 19.06
C ARG A 234 2.97 -23.61 18.06
N ARG A 235 1.71 -23.82 18.44
CA ARG A 235 0.68 -24.34 17.52
C ARG A 235 0.41 -23.40 16.36
N LEU A 236 0.41 -22.09 16.61
CA LEU A 236 0.29 -21.11 15.52
C LEU A 236 1.48 -21.19 14.56
N ASN A 237 2.72 -21.33 15.08
CA ASN A 237 3.91 -21.52 14.26
C ASN A 237 3.80 -22.78 13.39
N GLU A 238 3.38 -23.91 13.93
CA GLU A 238 3.16 -25.15 13.19
C GLU A 238 2.13 -24.98 12.07
N PHE A 239 1.02 -24.28 12.35
CA PHE A 239 0.01 -23.96 11.36
C PHE A 239 0.58 -23.10 10.23
N ILE A 240 1.28 -22.02 10.55
CA ILE A 240 1.90 -21.14 9.56
C ILE A 240 2.92 -21.90 8.69
N ARG A 241 3.72 -22.77 9.31
CA ARG A 241 4.75 -23.56 8.63
C ARG A 241 4.19 -24.70 7.78
N SER A 242 2.97 -25.16 8.04
CA SER A 242 2.32 -26.19 7.22
C SER A 242 1.99 -25.73 5.80
N ASP A 243 1.95 -24.42 5.56
CA ASP A 243 1.81 -23.81 4.25
C ASP A 243 3.16 -23.32 3.73
N GLU A 244 3.90 -24.19 3.03
CA GLU A 244 5.22 -23.88 2.45
C GLU A 244 5.19 -22.71 1.43
N ALA A 245 4.02 -22.33 0.94
CA ALA A 245 3.86 -21.29 -0.08
C ALA A 245 3.82 -19.86 0.51
N SER A 246 3.69 -19.70 1.83
CA SER A 246 3.55 -18.39 2.43
C SER A 246 4.88 -17.80 2.92
N PRO A 247 5.33 -16.67 2.37
CA PRO A 247 6.55 -15.97 2.81
C PRO A 247 6.30 -15.01 3.98
N LEU A 248 5.14 -15.06 4.65
CA LEU A 248 4.78 -14.13 5.72
C LEU A 248 5.17 -14.67 7.09
N PHE A 249 5.68 -13.80 7.93
CA PHE A 249 6.05 -14.06 9.31
C PHE A 249 5.16 -13.25 10.23
N LEU A 250 5.05 -13.67 11.49
CA LEU A 250 4.27 -13.00 12.51
C LEU A 250 5.12 -12.81 13.76
N SER A 251 5.17 -11.60 14.29
CA SER A 251 5.60 -11.33 15.64
C SER A 251 4.39 -11.35 16.56
N ALA A 252 4.49 -11.97 17.74
CA ALA A 252 3.38 -12.02 18.67
C ALA A 252 3.85 -11.98 20.14
N PHE A 253 3.09 -11.27 20.97
CA PHE A 253 3.17 -11.35 22.41
C PHE A 253 1.84 -11.86 22.95
N TYR A 254 1.88 -12.94 23.68
CA TYR A 254 0.71 -13.57 24.26
C TYR A 254 0.84 -13.63 25.77
N THR A 255 -0.19 -13.24 26.49
CA THR A 255 -0.20 -13.30 27.95
C THR A 255 -1.56 -13.74 28.49
N ILE A 256 -1.54 -14.34 29.66
CA ILE A 256 -2.71 -14.69 30.48
C ILE A 256 -2.58 -13.93 31.79
N LEU A 257 -3.55 -13.10 32.09
CA LEU A 257 -3.73 -12.47 33.39
C LEU A 257 -4.69 -13.31 34.23
N ASP A 258 -4.25 -13.72 35.40
CA ASP A 258 -5.10 -14.23 36.48
C ASP A 258 -5.45 -13.05 37.38
N ALA A 259 -6.69 -12.62 37.32
CA ALA A 259 -7.13 -11.39 37.98
C ALA A 259 -7.29 -11.56 39.52
N ASP A 260 -7.44 -12.79 40.00
CA ASP A 260 -7.56 -13.04 41.46
C ASP A 260 -6.22 -12.91 42.14
N THR A 261 -5.12 -13.27 41.46
CA THR A 261 -3.77 -13.29 42.02
C THR A 261 -2.87 -12.16 41.53
N GLY A 262 -3.26 -11.47 40.43
CA GLY A 262 -2.40 -10.52 39.71
C GLY A 262 -1.27 -11.20 38.91
N CYS A 263 -1.31 -12.51 38.79
CA CYS A 263 -0.31 -13.29 38.07
C CYS A 263 -0.44 -13.06 36.57
N LEU A 264 0.65 -12.70 35.93
CA LEU A 264 0.75 -12.53 34.48
C LEU A 264 1.73 -13.57 33.93
N ILE A 265 1.22 -14.56 33.19
CA ILE A 265 2.04 -15.55 32.47
C ILE A 265 2.14 -15.11 31.02
N TYR A 266 3.33 -15.02 30.46
CA TYR A 266 3.50 -14.50 29.11
C TYR A 266 4.59 -15.20 28.30
N ALA A 267 4.46 -15.09 26.99
CA ALA A 267 5.43 -15.57 26.01
C ALA A 267 5.57 -14.55 24.89
N ASN A 268 6.76 -14.46 24.31
CA ASN A 268 7.09 -13.53 23.26
C ASN A 268 7.67 -14.28 22.05
N ALA A 269 7.11 -14.10 20.88
CA ALA A 269 7.59 -14.62 19.61
C ALA A 269 8.11 -13.47 18.72
N GLY A 270 9.20 -12.82 19.15
CA GLY A 270 9.87 -11.76 18.40
C GLY A 270 9.11 -10.44 18.31
N HIS A 271 8.13 -10.20 19.17
CA HIS A 271 7.37 -8.96 19.22
C HIS A 271 8.03 -7.92 20.13
N ASN A 272 7.69 -6.64 19.97
CA ASN A 272 8.10 -5.58 20.86
C ASN A 272 7.64 -5.91 22.29
N PRO A 273 8.57 -5.96 23.28
CA PRO A 273 8.20 -6.31 24.63
C PRO A 273 7.29 -5.22 25.23
N PRO A 274 6.13 -5.60 25.80
CA PRO A 274 5.29 -4.66 26.53
C PRO A 274 6.04 -3.97 27.65
N LEU A 275 5.62 -2.76 27.99
CA LEU A 275 6.22 -1.97 29.05
C LEU A 275 5.35 -2.05 30.30
N TRP A 276 5.97 -2.47 31.41
CA TRP A 276 5.35 -2.51 32.72
C TRP A 276 5.81 -1.30 33.54
N LEU A 277 4.85 -0.44 33.89
CA LEU A 277 5.08 0.71 34.77
C LEU A 277 4.70 0.33 36.21
N HIS A 278 5.67 0.30 37.08
CA HIS A 278 5.50 0.17 38.54
C HIS A 278 5.14 1.51 39.13
N THR A 279 3.84 1.74 39.40
CA THR A 279 3.39 3.08 39.87
C THR A 279 3.94 3.47 41.23
N ALA A 280 4.24 2.51 42.09
CA ALA A 280 4.85 2.77 43.40
C ALA A 280 6.26 3.37 43.31
N THR A 281 7.04 3.02 42.31
CA THR A 281 8.44 3.45 42.14
C THR A 281 8.63 4.41 40.97
N GLY A 282 7.70 4.40 39.99
CA GLY A 282 7.84 5.10 38.72
C GLY A 282 8.80 4.40 37.74
N GLU A 283 9.25 3.20 38.04
CA GLU A 283 10.13 2.43 37.17
C GLU A 283 9.36 1.81 36.02
N ILE A 284 9.98 1.77 34.82
CA ILE A 284 9.43 1.11 33.62
C ILE A 284 10.32 -0.09 33.29
N GLU A 285 9.74 -1.28 33.31
CA GLU A 285 10.39 -2.53 32.98
C GLU A 285 9.77 -3.14 31.70
N PRO A 286 10.58 -3.53 30.68
CA PRO A 286 10.07 -4.28 29.55
C PRO A 286 9.85 -5.76 29.91
N LEU A 287 8.67 -6.31 29.61
CA LEU A 287 8.35 -7.73 29.78
C LEU A 287 9.07 -8.57 28.72
N ARG A 288 10.27 -9.03 29.03
CA ARG A 288 11.11 -9.78 28.10
C ARG A 288 10.89 -11.27 28.25
N ALA A 289 10.76 -11.97 27.12
CA ALA A 289 10.85 -13.42 27.00
C ALA A 289 11.57 -13.74 25.69
N ARG A 290 12.29 -14.87 25.64
CA ARG A 290 12.97 -15.30 24.42
C ARG A 290 12.00 -16.05 23.52
N GLY A 291 12.02 -15.68 22.24
CA GLY A 291 11.26 -16.37 21.21
C GLY A 291 11.60 -15.83 19.82
N LEU A 292 11.33 -16.65 18.82
CA LEU A 292 11.58 -16.33 17.42
C LEU A 292 10.28 -15.99 16.71
N LEU A 293 10.37 -15.19 15.65
CA LEU A 293 9.25 -14.89 14.76
C LEU A 293 8.56 -16.17 14.30
N LEU A 294 7.24 -16.21 14.38
CA LEU A 294 6.44 -17.34 13.93
C LEU A 294 6.44 -17.41 12.39
N GLY A 295 6.51 -18.62 11.89
CA GLY A 295 6.61 -18.92 10.46
C GLY A 295 8.03 -18.88 9.90
N ALA A 296 9.00 -18.29 10.60
CA ALA A 296 10.37 -18.14 10.11
C ALA A 296 11.22 -19.43 10.27
N PHE A 297 10.97 -20.20 11.31
CA PHE A 297 11.81 -21.37 11.68
C PHE A 297 10.96 -22.57 12.06
N ASP A 298 11.48 -23.78 11.79
CA ASP A 298 10.93 -25.01 12.34
C ASP A 298 11.23 -25.06 13.84
N GLY A 299 10.24 -25.45 14.66
CA GLY A 299 10.40 -25.54 16.10
C GLY A 299 10.57 -24.17 16.75
N ALA A 300 9.48 -23.40 16.83
CA ALA A 300 9.52 -22.09 17.49
C ALA A 300 10.05 -22.23 18.94
N LEU A 301 11.22 -21.65 19.20
CA LEU A 301 11.66 -21.42 20.57
C LEU A 301 10.77 -20.33 21.16
N VAL A 302 9.96 -20.69 22.15
CA VAL A 302 9.08 -19.77 22.88
C VAL A 302 9.19 -20.10 24.36
N GLU A 303 9.80 -19.18 25.11
CA GLU A 303 9.93 -19.31 26.58
C GLU A 303 8.73 -18.63 27.25
N GLU A 304 8.24 -19.23 28.33
CA GLU A 304 7.21 -18.62 29.18
C GLU A 304 7.86 -18.00 30.41
N HIS A 305 7.37 -16.84 30.80
CA HIS A 305 7.76 -16.12 32.00
C HIS A 305 6.53 -15.75 32.83
N THR A 306 6.77 -15.48 34.11
CA THR A 306 5.71 -15.09 35.03
C THR A 306 6.13 -13.88 35.85
N CYS A 307 5.20 -12.94 36.05
CA CYS A 307 5.37 -11.83 36.99
C CYS A 307 4.03 -11.57 37.70
N PHE A 308 4.05 -10.72 38.73
CA PHE A 308 2.88 -10.37 39.52
C PHE A 308 2.67 -8.87 39.52
N LEU A 309 1.52 -8.42 38.99
CA LEU A 309 1.14 -7.01 38.98
C LEU A 309 0.69 -6.56 40.36
N ALA A 310 1.16 -5.39 40.76
CA ALA A 310 0.66 -4.72 41.96
C ALA A 310 -0.53 -3.80 41.62
N PRO A 311 -1.44 -3.56 42.58
CA PRO A 311 -2.51 -2.60 42.38
C PRO A 311 -1.98 -1.23 41.96
N GLY A 312 -2.54 -0.72 40.85
CA GLY A 312 -2.16 0.56 40.25
C GLY A 312 -1.08 0.47 39.17
N ASP A 313 -0.46 -0.68 38.96
CA ASP A 313 0.52 -0.87 37.85
C ASP A 313 -0.17 -0.81 36.49
N TYR A 314 0.61 -0.42 35.47
CA TYR A 314 0.17 -0.41 34.07
C TYR A 314 1.04 -1.31 33.21
N VAL A 315 0.44 -2.06 32.29
CA VAL A 315 1.13 -2.78 31.23
C VAL A 315 0.69 -2.25 29.88
N VAL A 316 1.62 -1.75 29.09
CA VAL A 316 1.35 -1.16 27.78
C VAL A 316 1.87 -2.08 26.69
N PHE A 317 0.95 -2.59 25.87
CA PHE A 317 1.25 -3.40 24.68
C PHE A 317 1.21 -2.49 23.45
N PHE A 318 2.14 -2.66 22.52
CA PHE A 318 2.20 -1.82 21.33
C PHE A 318 2.86 -2.52 20.15
N THR A 319 2.50 -2.14 18.94
CA THR A 319 3.19 -2.51 17.69
C THR A 319 4.09 -1.38 17.24
N ASP A 320 4.99 -1.63 16.27
CA ASP A 320 5.91 -0.62 15.71
C ASP A 320 5.20 0.52 14.96
N GLY A 321 3.89 0.40 14.73
CA GLY A 321 3.07 1.45 14.13
C GLY A 321 2.94 2.74 14.95
N ILE A 322 3.38 2.75 16.23
CA ILE A 322 3.36 3.93 17.10
C ILE A 322 4.74 4.46 17.46
N THR A 323 5.83 3.87 16.95
CA THR A 323 7.23 4.24 17.22
C THR A 323 7.92 4.90 16.02
#